data_e13f6a74ee63d6d5b5311b6cdb8f9e19
#
_entry.id   e13f6a74ee63d6d5b5311b6cdb8f9e19
#
_cell.length_a   1.000
_cell.length_b   1.000
_cell.length_c   1.000
_cell.angle_alpha   90.00
_cell.angle_beta   90.00
_cell.angle_gamma   90.00
#
_symmetry.space_group_name_H-M   'P 1'
#
loop_
_entity.id
_entity.type
_entity.pdbx_description
1 polymer ?
#
loop_
_entity_poly.entity_id
_entity_poly.type
_entity_poly.pdbx_seq_one_letter_code
_entity_poly.pdbx_strand_id
1 'polypeptide(L)'
;MEEMVAVVIPEKIVTGIQGQDSADYQETTQMQGFLQWLTVSLLSLCPKPLAKVMDMDLKSAEHMENQTIMMEFIIVGFAVSQDLKPILFTVFLLVYMLILCGNLVIIVAVFMDLRLKTPMYLFLQNLSFLDIFCTSVTFPKLLAILLDKSRTISFIGCITQIYFFLSFTSTEFYLLAAMAYDRYVAICHPLRYTVIMNKRSCILLLAISWMPGFLDTVPHAVLGSQLSFCGSNVINHFFCDLTALMKLSCSDTHAVETLIFAEGVFAGMIPFTLTITSYVYIIRVILKIHSVEGRRKAFSTCTSHLTIVTVFYGAVICMYVRPASSYLLEQDKLFSVLYTAFIPMFNPLIYSLRNQDMNVALRKLIGKKVSSLTK
;
A
#
# COMPACT_ATOMS: atom_id res chain seq x y z
N MET A 1 17.66 26.69 6.54
CA MET A 1 17.15 25.29 6.54
C MET A 1 16.32 24.99 7.80
N GLU A 2 16.12 26.00 8.67
CA GLU A 2 15.22 25.93 9.85
C GLU A 2 13.77 26.39 9.56
N GLU A 3 13.53 27.10 8.46
CA GLU A 3 12.21 27.67 8.16
C GLU A 3 11.25 26.78 7.34
N MET A 4 11.66 25.59 6.92
CA MET A 4 10.85 24.75 6.01
C MET A 4 10.20 23.54 6.68
N VAL A 5 10.22 23.41 7.99
CA VAL A 5 9.55 22.33 8.76
C VAL A 5 8.34 22.84 9.57
N ALA A 6 7.98 24.11 9.42
CA ALA A 6 6.76 24.70 9.99
C ALA A 6 5.54 24.45 9.08
N VAL A 7 5.33 23.22 8.58
CA VAL A 7 4.10 22.84 7.90
C VAL A 7 3.11 22.30 8.92
N VAL A 8 2.40 23.24 9.53
CA VAL A 8 0.94 23.28 9.67
C VAL A 8 0.31 22.11 10.43
N ILE A 9 0.40 22.20 11.75
CA ILE A 9 -0.74 21.79 12.57
C ILE A 9 -1.50 23.07 12.89
N PRO A 10 -2.77 23.24 12.48
CA PRO A 10 -3.53 24.46 12.79
C PRO A 10 -3.66 24.61 14.30
N GLU A 11 -3.24 25.74 14.87
CA GLU A 11 -3.36 26.12 16.29
C GLU A 11 -4.78 25.93 16.88
N LYS A 12 -5.79 25.82 16.07
CA LYS A 12 -7.19 25.60 16.51
C LYS A 12 -7.48 24.19 17.08
N ILE A 13 -6.54 23.25 17.01
CA ILE A 13 -6.71 21.94 17.68
C ILE A 13 -6.23 21.99 19.13
N VAL A 14 -5.36 22.94 19.48
CA VAL A 14 -4.75 23.05 20.81
C VAL A 14 -5.68 23.75 21.84
N THR A 15 -6.58 24.62 21.41
CA THR A 15 -7.44 25.43 22.33
C THR A 15 -8.68 24.71 22.86
N GLY A 16 -8.93 23.46 22.45
CA GLY A 16 -10.08 22.63 22.91
C GLY A 16 -9.77 21.69 24.08
N ILE A 17 -8.54 21.66 24.60
CA ILE A 17 -8.08 20.64 25.58
C ILE A 17 -7.72 21.29 26.93
N GLN A 18 -8.32 22.39 27.30
CA GLN A 18 -8.23 22.89 28.67
C GLN A 18 -9.23 22.16 29.56
N GLY A 19 -8.81 21.06 30.17
CA GLY A 19 -9.60 20.34 31.17
C GLY A 19 -9.34 18.84 31.27
N GLN A 20 -8.21 18.36 30.79
CA GLN A 20 -7.87 16.93 30.88
C GLN A 20 -6.67 16.70 31.81
N ASP A 21 -6.69 15.57 32.56
CA ASP A 21 -5.73 15.20 33.59
C ASP A 21 -4.25 15.35 33.13
N SER A 22 -3.41 15.85 34.02
CA SER A 22 -1.99 16.13 33.78
C SER A 22 -1.17 14.93 33.31
N ALA A 23 -1.65 13.71 33.55
CA ALA A 23 -1.01 12.46 33.10
C ALA A 23 -1.17 12.23 31.60
N ASP A 24 -2.35 12.50 31.02
CA ASP A 24 -2.62 12.34 29.58
C ASP A 24 -1.86 13.38 28.73
N TYR A 25 -1.63 14.58 29.31
CA TYR A 25 -0.83 15.62 28.65
C TYR A 25 0.66 15.27 28.60
N GLN A 26 1.20 14.66 29.66
CA GLN A 26 2.60 14.21 29.69
C GLN A 26 2.84 13.04 28.72
N GLU A 27 1.92 12.09 28.58
CA GLU A 27 2.06 10.98 27.62
C GLU A 27 1.98 11.42 26.16
N THR A 28 1.09 12.37 25.84
CA THR A 28 1.01 12.95 24.48
C THR A 28 2.26 13.74 24.13
N THR A 29 2.84 14.46 25.10
CA THR A 29 4.09 15.22 24.91
C THR A 29 5.29 14.28 24.74
N GLN A 30 5.34 13.16 25.49
CA GLN A 30 6.39 12.15 25.32
C GLN A 30 6.30 11.44 23.97
N MET A 31 5.09 11.16 23.47
CA MET A 31 4.88 10.53 22.16
C MET A 31 5.26 11.47 21.01
N GLN A 32 4.92 12.76 21.13
CA GLN A 32 5.38 13.79 20.19
C GLN A 32 6.91 13.94 20.20
N GLY A 33 7.53 13.95 21.39
CA GLY A 33 8.98 13.96 21.53
C GLY A 33 9.65 12.73 20.93
N PHE A 34 9.08 11.54 21.11
CA PHE A 34 9.57 10.30 20.51
C PHE A 34 9.45 10.30 18.98
N LEU A 35 8.32 10.74 18.42
CA LEU A 35 8.13 10.87 16.99
C LEU A 35 9.08 11.90 16.37
N GLN A 36 9.29 13.02 17.06
CA GLN A 36 10.22 14.06 16.63
C GLN A 36 11.68 13.58 16.70
N TRP A 37 12.05 12.85 17.76
CA TRP A 37 13.36 12.21 17.89
C TRP A 37 13.59 11.15 16.81
N LEU A 38 12.57 10.33 16.51
CA LEU A 38 12.62 9.30 15.46
C LEU A 38 12.79 9.93 14.07
N THR A 39 12.05 11.02 13.81
CA THR A 39 12.16 11.78 12.54
C THR A 39 13.54 12.40 12.38
N VAL A 40 14.08 13.02 13.43
CA VAL A 40 15.41 13.63 13.42
C VAL A 40 16.52 12.58 13.31
N SER A 41 16.36 11.44 13.99
CA SER A 41 17.33 10.33 13.92
C SER A 41 17.34 9.67 12.55
N LEU A 42 16.16 9.51 11.90
CA LEU A 42 16.05 9.00 10.53
C LEU A 42 16.62 9.97 9.50
N LEU A 43 16.40 11.29 9.70
CA LEU A 43 16.98 12.33 8.83
C LEU A 43 18.51 12.42 8.97
N SER A 44 19.08 12.11 10.14
CA SER A 44 20.52 12.09 10.34
C SER A 44 21.23 10.89 9.70
N LEU A 45 20.48 9.81 9.39
CA LEU A 45 20.97 8.63 8.68
C LEU A 45 20.94 8.79 7.16
N CYS A 46 20.32 9.87 6.65
CA CYS A 46 20.24 10.14 5.21
C CYS A 46 21.56 10.77 4.72
N PRO A 47 22.32 10.13 3.80
CA PRO A 47 23.51 10.74 3.24
C PRO A 47 23.15 12.00 2.44
N LYS A 48 23.88 13.09 2.67
CA LYS A 48 23.71 14.39 2.00
C LYS A 48 24.02 14.28 0.50
N PRO A 49 23.04 14.23 -0.39
CA PRO A 49 23.32 14.67 -1.77
C PRO A 49 22.17 15.31 -2.56
N LEU A 50 21.13 15.91 -1.97
CA LEU A 50 20.09 16.54 -2.80
C LEU A 50 20.55 17.81 -3.53
N ALA A 51 21.58 18.49 -3.04
CA ALA A 51 22.09 19.73 -3.63
C ALA A 51 22.97 19.49 -4.88
N LYS A 52 23.47 18.26 -5.10
CA LYS A 52 24.37 17.95 -6.21
C LYS A 52 23.66 17.44 -7.46
N VAL A 53 22.40 17.05 -7.33
CA VAL A 53 21.58 16.51 -8.44
C VAL A 53 21.15 17.62 -9.41
N MET A 54 20.97 18.86 -8.92
CA MET A 54 20.55 19.98 -9.78
C MET A 54 21.66 20.57 -10.67
N ASP A 55 22.92 20.29 -10.38
CA ASP A 55 24.07 20.85 -11.14
C ASP A 55 24.59 19.91 -12.25
N MET A 56 24.09 18.67 -12.33
CA MET A 56 24.52 17.69 -13.33
C MET A 56 23.72 17.74 -14.64
N ASP A 57 22.57 18.42 -14.68
CA ASP A 57 21.65 18.38 -15.82
C ASP A 57 22.11 19.18 -17.06
N LEU A 58 23.12 20.06 -16.94
CA LEU A 58 23.54 20.87 -18.07
C LEU A 58 24.68 20.27 -18.92
N LYS A 59 25.41 19.26 -18.42
CA LYS A 59 26.52 18.63 -19.12
C LYS A 59 26.18 17.32 -19.86
N SER A 60 25.02 16.73 -19.56
CA SER A 60 24.59 15.46 -20.16
C SER A 60 23.90 15.60 -21.51
N ALA A 61 23.52 16.81 -21.91
CA ALA A 61 22.78 17.05 -23.16
C ALA A 61 23.63 16.85 -24.46
N GLU A 62 24.95 16.93 -24.37
CA GLU A 62 25.81 16.82 -25.55
C GLU A 62 26.25 15.39 -25.92
N HIS A 63 25.96 14.38 -25.08
CA HIS A 63 26.38 12.99 -25.33
C HIS A 63 25.25 12.06 -25.81
N MET A 64 24.08 12.62 -26.17
CA MET A 64 22.84 11.85 -26.45
C MET A 64 22.60 11.50 -27.92
N GLU A 65 23.61 11.65 -28.81
CA GLU A 65 23.38 11.50 -30.26
C GLU A 65 23.45 10.05 -30.79
N ASN A 66 23.71 9.04 -29.93
CA ASN A 66 23.83 7.64 -30.37
C ASN A 66 23.16 6.61 -29.40
N GLN A 67 22.18 7.01 -28.60
CA GLN A 67 21.44 6.04 -27.79
C GLN A 67 20.28 5.46 -28.60
N THR A 68 20.32 4.17 -28.86
CA THR A 68 19.19 3.42 -29.40
C THR A 68 18.06 3.54 -28.41
N ILE A 69 17.04 4.35 -28.72
CA ILE A 69 15.83 4.47 -27.90
C ILE A 69 15.18 3.10 -27.88
N MET A 70 15.30 2.39 -26.76
CA MET A 70 14.70 1.08 -26.60
C MET A 70 13.18 1.26 -26.49
N MET A 71 12.46 0.92 -27.54
CA MET A 71 11.03 1.19 -27.64
C MET A 71 10.17 0.14 -26.93
N GLU A 72 10.69 -1.08 -26.71
CA GLU A 72 9.93 -2.19 -26.14
C GLU A 72 10.80 -3.08 -25.24
N PHE A 73 10.20 -3.57 -24.14
CA PHE A 73 10.76 -4.60 -23.28
C PHE A 73 10.06 -5.94 -23.47
N ILE A 74 10.78 -7.03 -23.23
CA ILE A 74 10.27 -8.40 -23.25
C ILE A 74 10.14 -8.87 -21.79
N ILE A 75 8.94 -9.17 -21.33
CA ILE A 75 8.68 -9.71 -19.99
C ILE A 75 8.68 -11.23 -20.07
N VAL A 76 9.57 -11.88 -19.30
CA VAL A 76 9.75 -13.35 -19.34
C VAL A 76 8.60 -14.08 -18.63
N GLY A 77 8.09 -13.52 -17.54
CA GLY A 77 7.13 -14.18 -16.69
C GLY A 77 7.78 -15.27 -15.82
N PHE A 78 7.05 -16.35 -15.60
CA PHE A 78 7.53 -17.52 -14.87
C PHE A 78 8.26 -18.48 -15.81
N ALA A 79 9.43 -18.97 -15.38
CA ALA A 79 10.19 -19.99 -16.10
C ALA A 79 9.56 -21.38 -15.89
N VAL A 80 8.51 -21.67 -16.64
CA VAL A 80 7.75 -22.93 -16.53
C VAL A 80 7.69 -23.65 -17.88
N SER A 81 7.54 -24.99 -17.83
CA SER A 81 7.34 -25.80 -19.05
C SER A 81 6.06 -25.38 -19.78
N GLN A 82 6.01 -25.64 -21.09
CA GLN A 82 4.84 -25.30 -21.91
C GLN A 82 3.56 -25.98 -21.41
N ASP A 83 3.65 -27.20 -20.88
CA ASP A 83 2.51 -27.96 -20.36
C ASP A 83 1.90 -27.34 -19.08
N LEU A 84 2.69 -26.61 -18.29
CA LEU A 84 2.24 -25.97 -17.06
C LEU A 84 1.62 -24.58 -17.30
N LYS A 85 1.88 -23.93 -18.44
CA LYS A 85 1.34 -22.60 -18.75
C LYS A 85 -0.19 -22.54 -18.74
N PRO A 86 -0.95 -23.47 -19.36
CA PRO A 86 -2.41 -23.43 -19.32
C PRO A 86 -2.96 -23.60 -17.90
N ILE A 87 -2.30 -24.42 -17.07
CA ILE A 87 -2.68 -24.63 -15.68
C ILE A 87 -2.48 -23.33 -14.89
N LEU A 88 -1.29 -22.72 -15.00
CA LEU A 88 -1.00 -21.44 -14.35
C LEU A 88 -1.93 -20.31 -14.84
N PHE A 89 -2.20 -20.25 -16.15
CA PHE A 89 -3.17 -19.30 -16.69
C PHE A 89 -4.53 -19.47 -16.02
N THR A 90 -5.03 -20.69 -15.92
CA THR A 90 -6.33 -20.95 -15.29
C THR A 90 -6.33 -20.56 -13.82
N VAL A 91 -5.27 -20.90 -13.07
CA VAL A 91 -5.12 -20.56 -11.65
C VAL A 91 -5.09 -19.02 -11.47
N PHE A 92 -4.23 -18.31 -12.22
CA PHE A 92 -4.14 -16.85 -12.10
C PHE A 92 -5.41 -16.14 -12.58
N LEU A 93 -6.08 -16.67 -13.61
CA LEU A 93 -7.38 -16.14 -14.04
C LEU A 93 -8.44 -16.29 -12.95
N LEU A 94 -8.52 -17.47 -12.31
CA LEU A 94 -9.45 -17.69 -11.20
C LEU A 94 -9.14 -16.78 -10.00
N VAL A 95 -7.86 -16.63 -9.63
CA VAL A 95 -7.43 -15.71 -8.56
C VAL A 95 -7.83 -14.27 -8.92
N TYR A 96 -7.57 -13.83 -10.15
CA TYR A 96 -7.94 -12.48 -10.61
C TYR A 96 -9.46 -12.25 -10.53
N MET A 97 -10.25 -13.20 -11.01
CA MET A 97 -11.71 -13.12 -10.92
C MET A 97 -12.21 -13.10 -9.47
N LEU A 98 -11.60 -13.88 -8.57
CA LEU A 98 -11.93 -13.87 -7.14
C LEU A 98 -11.62 -12.51 -6.50
N ILE A 99 -10.48 -11.89 -6.85
CA ILE A 99 -10.13 -10.55 -6.37
C ILE A 99 -11.15 -9.53 -6.85
N LEU A 100 -11.43 -9.49 -8.15
CA LEU A 100 -12.38 -8.54 -8.73
C LEU A 100 -13.78 -8.72 -8.14
N CYS A 101 -14.30 -9.93 -8.12
CA CYS A 101 -15.66 -10.21 -7.63
C CYS A 101 -15.76 -9.96 -6.11
N GLY A 102 -14.78 -10.42 -5.33
CA GLY A 102 -14.78 -10.28 -3.88
C GLY A 102 -14.75 -8.82 -3.44
N ASN A 103 -13.84 -8.03 -4.00
CA ASN A 103 -13.71 -6.61 -3.69
C ASN A 103 -14.90 -5.79 -4.22
N LEU A 104 -15.41 -6.09 -5.42
CA LEU A 104 -16.61 -5.45 -5.95
C LEU A 104 -17.84 -5.70 -5.07
N VAL A 105 -17.97 -6.91 -4.54
CA VAL A 105 -19.08 -7.26 -3.62
C VAL A 105 -19.00 -6.43 -2.33
N ILE A 106 -17.80 -6.21 -1.78
CA ILE A 106 -17.63 -5.32 -0.61
C ILE A 106 -18.04 -3.88 -0.95
N ILE A 107 -17.56 -3.35 -2.08
CA ILE A 107 -17.88 -1.98 -2.51
C ILE A 107 -19.40 -1.82 -2.64
N VAL A 108 -20.07 -2.75 -3.29
CA VAL A 108 -21.53 -2.74 -3.45
C VAL A 108 -22.25 -2.88 -2.11
N ALA A 109 -21.80 -3.77 -1.22
CA ALA A 109 -22.40 -3.96 0.10
C ALA A 109 -22.33 -2.68 0.94
N VAL A 110 -21.15 -2.03 0.99
CA VAL A 110 -20.95 -0.78 1.72
C VAL A 110 -21.76 0.36 1.11
N PHE A 111 -21.93 0.38 -0.21
CA PHE A 111 -22.77 1.38 -0.86
C PHE A 111 -24.26 1.20 -0.55
N MET A 112 -24.75 -0.04 -0.56
CA MET A 112 -26.20 -0.37 -0.50
C MET A 112 -26.76 -0.46 0.91
N ASP A 113 -25.98 -0.84 1.92
CA ASP A 113 -26.48 -1.03 3.30
C ASP A 113 -26.09 0.15 4.21
N LEU A 114 -27.10 0.85 4.72
CA LEU A 114 -26.92 2.03 5.60
C LEU A 114 -26.19 1.71 6.90
N ARG A 115 -26.22 0.45 7.37
CA ARG A 115 -25.50 0.01 8.59
C ARG A 115 -24.00 -0.01 8.38
N LEU A 116 -23.54 -0.11 7.12
CA LEU A 116 -22.13 -0.09 6.75
C LEU A 116 -21.61 1.34 6.46
N LYS A 117 -22.37 2.38 6.77
CA LYS A 117 -21.96 3.80 6.61
C LYS A 117 -21.13 4.31 7.80
N THR A 118 -20.16 3.51 8.25
CA THR A 118 -19.23 3.91 9.31
C THR A 118 -17.84 4.17 8.76
N PRO A 119 -16.98 4.93 9.47
CA PRO A 119 -15.62 5.23 9.02
C PRO A 119 -14.82 4.00 8.58
N MET A 120 -14.87 2.94 9.37
CA MET A 120 -14.16 1.69 9.05
C MET A 120 -14.56 1.09 7.71
N TYR A 121 -15.85 1.06 7.37
CA TYR A 121 -16.30 0.53 6.08
C TYR A 121 -15.99 1.47 4.91
N LEU A 122 -15.89 2.77 5.16
CA LEU A 122 -15.41 3.72 4.18
C LEU A 122 -13.94 3.44 3.80
N PHE A 123 -13.08 3.20 4.79
CA PHE A 123 -11.69 2.80 4.55
C PHE A 123 -11.61 1.43 3.87
N LEU A 124 -12.42 0.46 4.30
CA LEU A 124 -12.48 -0.86 3.67
C LEU A 124 -12.92 -0.79 2.21
N GLN A 125 -13.87 0.07 1.89
CA GLN A 125 -14.28 0.32 0.51
C GLN A 125 -13.12 0.86 -0.33
N ASN A 126 -12.32 1.79 0.21
CA ASN A 126 -11.14 2.32 -0.46
C ASN A 126 -10.04 1.26 -0.62
N LEU A 127 -9.83 0.41 0.38
CA LEU A 127 -8.92 -0.74 0.27
C LEU A 127 -9.35 -1.69 -0.86
N SER A 128 -10.65 -1.97 -0.96
CA SER A 128 -11.18 -2.81 -2.05
C SER A 128 -10.99 -2.16 -3.44
N PHE A 129 -11.06 -0.83 -3.55
CA PHE A 129 -10.68 -0.14 -4.79
C PHE A 129 -9.20 -0.32 -5.10
N LEU A 130 -8.32 -0.14 -4.11
CA LEU A 130 -6.87 -0.34 -4.29
C LEU A 130 -6.56 -1.77 -4.75
N ASP A 131 -7.17 -2.78 -4.12
CA ASP A 131 -7.00 -4.19 -4.49
C ASP A 131 -7.35 -4.46 -5.95
N ILE A 132 -8.50 -3.94 -6.42
CA ILE A 132 -8.94 -4.08 -7.81
C ILE A 132 -7.94 -3.42 -8.77
N PHE A 133 -7.57 -2.17 -8.52
CA PHE A 133 -6.72 -1.41 -9.43
C PHE A 133 -5.28 -1.93 -9.44
N CYS A 134 -4.69 -2.20 -8.28
CA CYS A 134 -3.33 -2.75 -8.16
C CYS A 134 -3.21 -4.08 -8.91
N THR A 135 -4.17 -4.98 -8.71
CA THR A 135 -4.19 -6.27 -9.42
C THR A 135 -4.42 -6.08 -10.93
N SER A 136 -5.28 -5.14 -11.33
CA SER A 136 -5.57 -4.87 -12.74
C SER A 136 -4.41 -4.21 -13.49
N VAL A 137 -3.47 -3.61 -12.79
CA VAL A 137 -2.21 -3.11 -13.39
C VAL A 137 -1.26 -4.24 -13.77
N THR A 138 -1.25 -5.35 -13.03
CA THR A 138 -0.25 -6.43 -13.17
C THR A 138 -0.78 -7.69 -13.88
N PHE A 139 -1.97 -8.17 -13.50
CA PHE A 139 -2.52 -9.46 -13.93
C PHE A 139 -2.85 -9.57 -15.43
N PRO A 140 -3.44 -8.56 -16.10
CA PRO A 140 -3.74 -8.69 -17.53
C PRO A 140 -2.49 -9.00 -18.37
N LYS A 141 -1.34 -8.40 -18.01
CA LYS A 141 -0.08 -8.66 -18.68
C LYS A 141 0.45 -10.06 -18.38
N LEU A 142 0.40 -10.49 -17.12
CA LEU A 142 0.75 -11.85 -16.73
C LEU A 142 -0.06 -12.90 -17.50
N LEU A 143 -1.37 -12.72 -17.59
CA LEU A 143 -2.25 -13.64 -18.31
C LEU A 143 -1.94 -13.67 -19.82
N ALA A 144 -1.64 -12.52 -20.42
CA ALA A 144 -1.23 -12.46 -21.83
C ALA A 144 0.08 -13.19 -22.09
N ILE A 145 1.04 -13.12 -21.15
CA ILE A 145 2.33 -13.84 -21.24
C ILE A 145 2.11 -15.35 -21.13
N LEU A 146 1.26 -15.81 -20.22
CA LEU A 146 0.96 -17.24 -20.05
C LEU A 146 0.24 -17.87 -21.27
N LEU A 147 -0.50 -17.06 -22.03
CA LEU A 147 -1.11 -17.46 -23.29
C LEU A 147 -0.17 -17.35 -24.50
N ASP A 148 1.09 -16.98 -24.32
CA ASP A 148 2.07 -16.68 -25.38
C ASP A 148 1.58 -15.65 -26.42
N LYS A 149 0.57 -14.83 -26.09
CA LYS A 149 0.00 -13.82 -27.01
C LYS A 149 0.85 -12.56 -27.14
N SER A 150 1.38 -12.06 -26.03
CA SER A 150 2.17 -10.85 -26.04
C SER A 150 3.11 -10.81 -24.84
N ARG A 151 4.41 -10.93 -25.11
CA ARG A 151 5.47 -10.79 -24.10
C ARG A 151 6.08 -9.40 -24.11
N THR A 152 5.80 -8.57 -25.11
CA THR A 152 6.37 -7.23 -25.24
C THR A 152 5.52 -6.19 -24.55
N ILE A 153 6.14 -5.18 -23.95
CA ILE A 153 5.52 -3.98 -23.41
C ILE A 153 6.31 -2.78 -23.90
N SER A 154 5.61 -1.72 -24.33
CA SER A 154 6.26 -0.48 -24.72
C SER A 154 6.95 0.17 -23.50
N PHE A 155 8.00 0.95 -23.75
CA PHE A 155 8.69 1.70 -22.71
C PHE A 155 7.72 2.55 -21.85
N ILE A 156 6.86 3.33 -22.52
CA ILE A 156 5.84 4.16 -21.83
C ILE A 156 4.88 3.27 -21.03
N GLY A 157 4.44 2.15 -21.58
CA GLY A 157 3.58 1.19 -20.89
C GLY A 157 4.23 0.61 -19.63
N CYS A 158 5.54 0.34 -19.69
CA CYS A 158 6.32 -0.14 -18.56
C CYS A 158 6.41 0.92 -17.44
N ILE A 159 6.81 2.15 -17.77
CA ILE A 159 6.89 3.26 -16.81
C ILE A 159 5.51 3.57 -16.21
N THR A 160 4.45 3.55 -17.02
CA THR A 160 3.07 3.74 -16.56
C THR A 160 2.65 2.63 -15.58
N GLN A 161 3.01 1.38 -15.86
CA GLN A 161 2.74 0.25 -14.97
C GLN A 161 3.47 0.40 -13.63
N ILE A 162 4.76 0.78 -13.65
CA ILE A 162 5.56 1.06 -12.45
C ILE A 162 4.90 2.17 -11.62
N TYR A 163 4.56 3.30 -12.26
CA TYR A 163 3.94 4.44 -11.58
C TYR A 163 2.66 4.05 -10.83
N PHE A 164 1.69 3.46 -11.53
CA PHE A 164 0.42 3.11 -10.90
C PHE A 164 0.58 2.02 -9.86
N PHE A 165 1.43 1.03 -10.11
CA PHE A 165 1.71 -0.03 -9.16
C PHE A 165 2.28 0.52 -7.84
N LEU A 166 3.33 1.35 -7.90
CA LEU A 166 3.92 1.99 -6.73
C LEU A 166 2.92 2.93 -6.05
N SER A 167 2.15 3.72 -6.80
CA SER A 167 1.15 4.65 -6.25
C SER A 167 0.08 3.92 -5.43
N PHE A 168 -0.44 2.80 -5.94
CA PHE A 168 -1.44 2.03 -5.20
C PHE A 168 -0.84 1.36 -3.96
N THR A 169 0.38 0.82 -4.07
CA THR A 169 1.09 0.21 -2.94
C THR A 169 1.40 1.25 -1.85
N SER A 170 1.89 2.43 -2.22
CA SER A 170 2.16 3.51 -1.28
C SER A 170 0.86 4.00 -0.60
N THR A 171 -0.22 4.17 -1.36
CA THR A 171 -1.53 4.51 -0.82
C THR A 171 -2.03 3.48 0.20
N GLU A 172 -1.77 2.19 -0.03
CA GLU A 172 -2.17 1.10 0.87
C GLU A 172 -1.48 1.20 2.24
N PHE A 173 -0.19 1.57 2.29
CA PHE A 173 0.52 1.83 3.55
C PHE A 173 -0.18 2.90 4.40
N TYR A 174 -0.50 4.04 3.81
CA TYR A 174 -1.17 5.13 4.50
C TYR A 174 -2.60 4.77 4.91
N LEU A 175 -3.31 4.04 4.05
CA LEU A 175 -4.69 3.62 4.31
C LEU A 175 -4.76 2.62 5.49
N LEU A 176 -3.84 1.66 5.55
CA LEU A 176 -3.75 0.73 6.68
C LEU A 176 -3.45 1.46 7.99
N ALA A 177 -2.61 2.49 7.98
CA ALA A 177 -2.36 3.32 9.16
C ALA A 177 -3.61 4.12 9.58
N ALA A 178 -4.37 4.67 8.62
CA ALA A 178 -5.64 5.34 8.89
C ALA A 178 -6.68 4.38 9.50
N MET A 179 -6.72 3.14 9.02
CA MET A 179 -7.57 2.08 9.59
C MET A 179 -7.13 1.69 11.00
N ALA A 180 -5.83 1.64 11.28
CA ALA A 180 -5.32 1.39 12.62
C ALA A 180 -5.69 2.53 13.59
N TYR A 181 -5.62 3.76 13.13
CA TYR A 181 -6.06 4.94 13.89
C TYR A 181 -7.58 4.89 14.18
N ASP A 182 -8.40 4.54 13.18
CA ASP A 182 -9.84 4.33 13.40
C ASP A 182 -10.12 3.28 14.50
N ARG A 183 -9.43 2.16 14.45
CA ARG A 183 -9.55 1.13 15.51
C ARG A 183 -9.08 1.63 16.87
N TYR A 184 -8.00 2.38 16.93
CA TYR A 184 -7.51 3.00 18.15
C TYR A 184 -8.58 3.92 18.76
N VAL A 185 -9.15 4.83 17.99
CA VAL A 185 -10.18 5.74 18.48
C VAL A 185 -11.43 4.98 18.92
N ALA A 186 -11.86 3.96 18.17
CA ALA A 186 -13.05 3.18 18.50
C ALA A 186 -12.92 2.40 19.81
N ILE A 187 -11.72 1.93 20.17
CA ILE A 187 -11.51 1.08 21.35
C ILE A 187 -11.03 1.90 22.56
N CYS A 188 -10.11 2.85 22.33
CA CYS A 188 -9.53 3.63 23.42
C CYS A 188 -10.38 4.86 23.79
N HIS A 189 -11.16 5.41 22.84
CA HIS A 189 -11.99 6.60 23.06
C HIS A 189 -13.44 6.43 22.59
N PRO A 190 -14.17 5.37 23.02
CA PRO A 190 -15.49 5.02 22.47
C PRO A 190 -16.52 6.13 22.60
N LEU A 191 -16.50 6.89 23.70
CA LEU A 191 -17.45 7.99 23.96
C LEU A 191 -17.21 9.20 23.04
N ARG A 192 -16.00 9.36 22.49
CA ARG A 192 -15.65 10.46 21.61
C ARG A 192 -15.51 10.03 20.14
N TYR A 193 -15.78 8.76 19.84
CA TYR A 193 -15.56 8.18 18.52
C TYR A 193 -16.25 8.99 17.40
N THR A 194 -17.53 9.30 17.54
CA THR A 194 -18.32 10.02 16.54
C THR A 194 -17.87 11.48 16.36
N VAL A 195 -17.27 12.09 17.38
CA VAL A 195 -16.74 13.43 17.34
C VAL A 195 -15.38 13.47 16.61
N ILE A 196 -14.50 12.51 16.94
CA ILE A 196 -13.15 12.41 16.37
C ILE A 196 -13.23 11.91 14.92
N MET A 197 -13.94 10.79 14.69
CA MET A 197 -14.10 10.15 13.38
C MET A 197 -15.33 10.69 12.64
N ASN A 198 -15.47 12.02 12.59
CA ASN A 198 -16.52 12.67 11.82
C ASN A 198 -16.21 12.63 10.30
N LYS A 199 -17.19 12.99 9.46
CA LYS A 199 -17.07 12.96 8.00
C LYS A 199 -15.85 13.74 7.47
N ARG A 200 -15.53 14.89 8.06
CA ARG A 200 -14.40 15.73 7.63
C ARG A 200 -13.07 15.02 7.94
N SER A 201 -12.94 14.45 9.13
CA SER A 201 -11.75 13.67 9.54
C SER A 201 -11.55 12.46 8.63
N CYS A 202 -12.61 11.73 8.29
CA CYS A 202 -12.52 10.59 7.37
C CYS A 202 -12.07 11.00 5.97
N ILE A 203 -12.63 12.10 5.42
CA ILE A 203 -12.21 12.62 4.11
C ILE A 203 -10.74 13.08 4.16
N LEU A 204 -10.33 13.75 5.25
CA LEU A 204 -8.95 14.18 5.41
C LEU A 204 -7.99 12.98 5.47
N LEU A 205 -8.31 11.95 6.26
CA LEU A 205 -7.50 10.73 6.34
C LEU A 205 -7.39 10.02 4.98
N LEU A 206 -8.47 9.97 4.21
CA LEU A 206 -8.43 9.44 2.85
C LEU A 206 -7.55 10.31 1.94
N ALA A 207 -7.70 11.64 1.98
CA ALA A 207 -6.87 12.54 1.20
C ALA A 207 -5.37 12.39 1.54
N ILE A 208 -5.03 12.28 2.84
CA ILE A 208 -3.67 12.03 3.32
C ILE A 208 -3.18 10.63 2.89
N SER A 209 -4.06 9.67 2.64
CA SER A 209 -3.66 8.37 2.12
C SER A 209 -3.42 8.39 0.61
N TRP A 210 -4.34 8.98 -0.17
CA TRP A 210 -4.29 8.95 -1.63
C TRP A 210 -3.30 9.96 -2.23
N MET A 211 -3.29 11.21 -1.74
CA MET A 211 -2.46 12.25 -2.34
C MET A 211 -0.95 11.97 -2.23
N PRO A 212 -0.39 11.66 -1.04
CA PRO A 212 1.03 11.29 -0.97
C PRO A 212 1.33 10.04 -1.81
N GLY A 213 0.50 8.99 -1.75
CA GLY A 213 0.73 7.76 -2.50
C GLY A 213 0.88 7.97 -4.00
N PHE A 214 0.25 8.99 -4.57
CA PHE A 214 0.40 9.34 -5.99
C PHE A 214 1.50 10.38 -6.25
N LEU A 215 1.78 11.26 -5.30
CA LEU A 215 2.77 12.32 -5.47
C LEU A 215 4.20 11.84 -5.20
N ASP A 216 4.41 10.99 -4.20
CA ASP A 216 5.74 10.47 -3.85
C ASP A 216 6.30 9.50 -4.90
N THR A 217 5.44 8.90 -5.72
CA THR A 217 5.86 7.98 -6.80
C THR A 217 6.17 8.68 -8.12
N VAL A 218 5.83 9.98 -8.30
CA VAL A 218 6.19 10.73 -9.52
C VAL A 218 7.70 10.74 -9.78
N PRO A 219 8.57 11.02 -8.80
CA PRO A 219 10.02 10.97 -9.01
C PRO A 219 10.53 9.61 -9.47
N HIS A 220 9.91 8.49 -9.02
CA HIS A 220 10.29 7.14 -9.47
C HIS A 220 10.01 6.93 -10.97
N ALA A 221 8.85 7.39 -11.45
CA ALA A 221 8.51 7.33 -12.86
C ALA A 221 9.44 8.22 -13.70
N VAL A 222 9.75 9.43 -13.21
CA VAL A 222 10.65 10.37 -13.90
C VAL A 222 12.06 9.80 -13.96
N LEU A 223 12.66 9.41 -12.84
CA LEU A 223 14.01 8.84 -12.84
C LEU A 223 14.07 7.50 -13.56
N GLY A 224 13.05 6.64 -13.42
CA GLY A 224 12.94 5.38 -14.17
C GLY A 224 12.88 5.62 -15.68
N SER A 225 12.27 6.71 -16.13
CA SER A 225 12.22 7.07 -17.56
C SER A 225 13.54 7.65 -18.11
N GLN A 226 14.45 8.08 -17.26
CA GLN A 226 15.77 8.61 -17.63
C GLN A 226 16.85 7.53 -17.68
N LEU A 227 16.54 6.28 -17.28
CA LEU A 227 17.48 5.18 -17.33
C LEU A 227 17.82 4.82 -18.79
N SER A 228 19.12 4.62 -19.06
CA SER A 228 19.62 4.20 -20.37
C SER A 228 19.85 2.70 -20.39
N PHE A 229 19.44 2.04 -21.47
CA PHE A 229 19.51 0.59 -21.64
C PHE A 229 20.41 0.26 -22.85
N CYS A 230 21.54 -0.40 -22.63
CA CYS A 230 22.57 -0.61 -23.66
C CYS A 230 22.69 -2.08 -24.09
N GLY A 231 21.93 -2.98 -23.53
CA GLY A 231 22.07 -4.42 -23.75
C GLY A 231 20.75 -5.12 -23.99
N SER A 232 20.45 -6.11 -23.18
CA SER A 232 19.22 -6.88 -23.27
C SER A 232 18.00 -6.04 -22.86
N ASN A 233 16.90 -6.19 -23.60
CA ASN A 233 15.60 -5.61 -23.25
C ASN A 233 14.68 -6.61 -22.51
N VAL A 234 15.24 -7.65 -21.91
CA VAL A 234 14.53 -8.77 -21.30
C VAL A 234 14.37 -8.55 -19.80
N ILE A 235 13.17 -8.21 -19.36
CA ILE A 235 12.79 -8.07 -17.94
C ILE A 235 12.49 -9.45 -17.39
N ASN A 236 13.31 -9.95 -16.46
CA ASN A 236 13.10 -11.22 -15.79
C ASN A 236 12.14 -11.08 -14.61
N HIS A 237 10.91 -10.66 -14.91
CA HIS A 237 9.79 -10.54 -13.98
C HIS A 237 8.47 -10.85 -14.71
N PHE A 238 7.32 -10.86 -14.02
CA PHE A 238 6.02 -11.05 -14.67
C PHE A 238 5.23 -9.74 -14.88
N PHE A 239 5.76 -8.63 -14.43
CA PHE A 239 5.32 -7.25 -14.73
C PHE A 239 6.53 -6.32 -14.72
N CYS A 240 6.35 -5.05 -15.12
CA CYS A 240 7.39 -4.04 -15.01
C CYS A 240 7.59 -3.65 -13.55
N ASP A 241 8.69 -4.09 -12.98
CA ASP A 241 9.16 -3.71 -11.65
C ASP A 241 10.37 -2.79 -11.77
N LEU A 242 10.43 -1.73 -10.93
CA LEU A 242 11.48 -0.74 -11.00
C LEU A 242 12.86 -1.34 -10.69
N THR A 243 12.93 -2.28 -9.75
CA THR A 243 14.18 -2.95 -9.38
C THR A 243 14.67 -3.88 -10.48
N ALA A 244 13.75 -4.54 -11.19
CA ALA A 244 14.07 -5.35 -12.35
C ALA A 244 14.53 -4.48 -13.53
N LEU A 245 13.94 -3.31 -13.70
CA LEU A 245 14.32 -2.34 -14.74
C LEU A 245 15.71 -1.76 -14.49
N MET A 246 16.05 -1.39 -13.25
CA MET A 246 17.39 -0.91 -12.88
C MET A 246 18.51 -1.91 -13.22
N LYS A 247 18.24 -3.22 -13.09
CA LYS A 247 19.23 -4.27 -13.44
C LYS A 247 19.57 -4.32 -14.93
N LEU A 248 18.74 -3.74 -15.79
CA LEU A 248 18.98 -3.65 -17.23
C LEU A 248 19.66 -2.33 -17.63
N SER A 249 19.71 -1.38 -16.69
CA SER A 249 20.30 -0.07 -16.94
C SER A 249 21.82 -0.15 -17.03
N CYS A 250 22.38 0.60 -17.98
CA CYS A 250 23.81 0.88 -18.07
C CYS A 250 24.18 2.28 -17.57
N SER A 251 23.17 3.11 -17.24
CA SER A 251 23.38 4.38 -16.54
C SER A 251 23.48 4.17 -15.03
N ASP A 252 23.98 5.19 -14.34
CA ASP A 252 24.04 5.19 -12.88
C ASP A 252 22.63 5.09 -12.27
N THR A 253 22.42 4.11 -11.40
CA THR A 253 21.13 3.85 -10.72
C THR A 253 21.07 4.40 -9.30
N HIS A 254 22.14 5.03 -8.82
CA HIS A 254 22.27 5.49 -7.43
C HIS A 254 21.12 6.44 -7.00
N ALA A 255 20.69 7.33 -7.88
CA ALA A 255 19.58 8.26 -7.60
C ALA A 255 18.26 7.49 -7.39
N VAL A 256 17.99 6.48 -8.23
CA VAL A 256 16.78 5.64 -8.12
C VAL A 256 16.83 4.78 -6.87
N GLU A 257 17.98 4.18 -6.54
CA GLU A 257 18.19 3.39 -5.33
C GLU A 257 17.99 4.22 -4.06
N THR A 258 18.55 5.44 -4.04
CA THR A 258 18.37 6.38 -2.93
C THR A 258 16.91 6.76 -2.74
N LEU A 259 16.19 6.97 -3.85
CA LEU A 259 14.77 7.31 -3.82
C LEU A 259 13.91 6.13 -3.29
N ILE A 260 14.15 4.91 -3.76
CA ILE A 260 13.48 3.70 -3.26
C ILE A 260 13.72 3.52 -1.76
N PHE A 261 14.96 3.72 -1.30
CA PHE A 261 15.28 3.66 0.12
C PHE A 261 14.53 4.74 0.92
N ALA A 262 14.52 5.98 0.43
CA ALA A 262 13.80 7.08 1.07
C ALA A 262 12.29 6.80 1.15
N GLU A 263 11.67 6.30 0.07
CA GLU A 263 10.26 5.90 0.07
C GLU A 263 10.00 4.78 1.07
N GLY A 264 10.84 3.75 1.10
CA GLY A 264 10.74 2.67 2.08
C GLY A 264 10.73 3.17 3.53
N VAL A 265 11.53 4.20 3.83
CA VAL A 265 11.55 4.84 5.16
C VAL A 265 10.31 5.70 5.38
N PHE A 266 9.98 6.61 4.48
CA PHE A 266 8.91 7.59 4.70
C PHE A 266 7.52 7.00 4.47
N ALA A 267 7.28 6.34 3.34
CA ALA A 267 5.98 5.77 3.01
C ALA A 267 5.76 4.39 3.65
N GLY A 268 6.83 3.64 3.96
CA GLY A 268 6.76 2.33 4.60
C GLY A 268 6.82 2.41 6.12
N MET A 269 7.97 2.86 6.67
CA MET A 269 8.24 2.75 8.11
C MET A 269 7.43 3.73 8.99
N ILE A 270 7.08 4.93 8.50
CA ILE A 270 6.28 5.87 9.29
C ILE A 270 4.86 5.33 9.48
N PRO A 271 4.09 4.96 8.45
CA PRO A 271 2.77 4.35 8.64
C PRO A 271 2.84 3.05 9.45
N PHE A 272 3.88 2.23 9.28
CA PHE A 272 4.09 1.04 10.10
C PHE A 272 4.22 1.37 11.59
N THR A 273 5.06 2.34 11.94
CA THR A 273 5.27 2.76 13.32
C THR A 273 3.97 3.30 13.93
N LEU A 274 3.21 4.11 13.18
CA LEU A 274 1.89 4.60 13.61
C LEU A 274 0.92 3.45 13.84
N THR A 275 0.92 2.45 12.98
CA THR A 275 0.09 1.25 13.10
C THR A 275 0.45 0.46 14.36
N ILE A 276 1.73 0.14 14.56
CA ILE A 276 2.19 -0.60 15.75
C ILE A 276 1.87 0.18 17.02
N THR A 277 2.12 1.49 17.05
CA THR A 277 1.81 2.35 18.19
C THR A 277 0.31 2.28 18.53
N SER A 278 -0.56 2.43 17.53
CA SER A 278 -2.01 2.30 17.71
C SER A 278 -2.39 0.94 18.34
N TYR A 279 -1.78 -0.16 17.86
CA TYR A 279 -2.07 -1.49 18.40
C TYR A 279 -1.50 -1.72 19.79
N VAL A 280 -0.36 -1.14 20.13
CA VAL A 280 0.16 -1.19 21.52
C VAL A 280 -0.84 -0.57 22.49
N TYR A 281 -1.42 0.59 22.16
CA TYR A 281 -2.45 1.21 23.01
C TYR A 281 -3.75 0.39 23.03
N ILE A 282 -4.21 -0.10 21.90
CA ILE A 282 -5.40 -0.98 21.82
C ILE A 282 -5.24 -2.19 22.72
N ILE A 283 -4.12 -2.89 22.66
CA ILE A 283 -3.85 -4.08 23.46
C ILE A 283 -3.85 -3.73 24.96
N ARG A 284 -3.18 -2.63 25.33
CA ARG A 284 -3.18 -2.16 26.74
C ARG A 284 -4.60 -1.92 27.27
N VAL A 285 -5.47 -1.31 26.47
CA VAL A 285 -6.87 -1.07 26.87
C VAL A 285 -7.66 -2.38 26.92
N ILE A 286 -7.50 -3.27 25.94
CA ILE A 286 -8.19 -4.57 25.91
C ILE A 286 -7.84 -5.43 27.13
N LEU A 287 -6.57 -5.43 27.55
CA LEU A 287 -6.11 -6.18 28.71
C LEU A 287 -6.72 -5.66 30.02
N LYS A 288 -7.13 -4.38 30.10
CA LYS A 288 -7.83 -3.79 31.25
C LYS A 288 -9.33 -4.14 31.30
N ILE A 289 -9.90 -4.74 30.24
CA ILE A 289 -11.31 -5.16 30.21
C ILE A 289 -11.49 -6.39 31.12
N HIS A 290 -12.28 -6.25 32.20
CA HIS A 290 -12.48 -7.31 33.14
C HIS A 290 -13.37 -8.46 32.64
N SER A 291 -14.35 -8.16 31.75
CA SER A 291 -15.23 -9.19 31.21
C SER A 291 -14.53 -9.99 30.08
N VAL A 292 -14.53 -11.32 30.20
CA VAL A 292 -13.96 -12.23 29.19
C VAL A 292 -14.62 -12.04 27.82
N GLU A 293 -15.93 -11.87 27.82
CA GLU A 293 -16.73 -11.68 26.59
C GLU A 293 -16.41 -10.34 25.93
N GLY A 294 -16.33 -9.24 26.68
CA GLY A 294 -15.95 -7.92 26.17
C GLY A 294 -14.55 -7.93 25.58
N ARG A 295 -13.59 -8.57 26.28
CA ARG A 295 -12.22 -8.74 25.79
C ARG A 295 -12.16 -9.54 24.49
N ARG A 296 -12.89 -10.68 24.41
CA ARG A 296 -12.97 -11.51 23.20
C ARG A 296 -13.57 -10.73 22.03
N LYS A 297 -14.62 -9.95 22.25
CA LYS A 297 -15.24 -9.11 21.22
C LYS A 297 -14.29 -8.04 20.70
N ALA A 298 -13.57 -7.34 21.59
CA ALA A 298 -12.59 -6.33 21.22
C ALA A 298 -11.42 -6.94 20.41
N PHE A 299 -10.87 -8.07 20.85
CA PHE A 299 -9.84 -8.79 20.08
C PHE A 299 -10.32 -9.21 18.69
N SER A 300 -11.53 -9.78 18.59
CA SER A 300 -12.11 -10.21 17.32
C SER A 300 -12.21 -9.06 16.31
N THR A 301 -12.53 -7.86 16.79
CA THR A 301 -12.63 -6.66 15.94
C THR A 301 -11.26 -6.25 15.37
N CYS A 302 -10.18 -6.44 16.12
CA CYS A 302 -8.83 -6.05 15.73
C CYS A 302 -8.10 -7.11 14.88
N THR A 303 -8.41 -8.39 15.10
CA THR A 303 -7.64 -9.49 14.51
C THR A 303 -7.63 -9.46 12.98
N SER A 304 -8.76 -9.11 12.35
CA SER A 304 -8.84 -9.02 10.89
C SER A 304 -7.83 -8.00 10.32
N HIS A 305 -7.84 -6.79 10.86
CA HIS A 305 -6.91 -5.74 10.41
C HIS A 305 -5.45 -6.09 10.76
N LEU A 306 -5.20 -6.59 11.97
CA LEU A 306 -3.85 -6.97 12.38
C LEU A 306 -3.28 -8.10 11.51
N THR A 307 -4.10 -9.08 11.11
CA THR A 307 -3.68 -10.14 10.18
C THR A 307 -3.22 -9.56 8.85
N ILE A 308 -4.01 -8.64 8.24
CA ILE A 308 -3.67 -8.01 6.96
C ILE A 308 -2.40 -7.19 7.09
N VAL A 309 -2.31 -6.33 8.11
CA VAL A 309 -1.11 -5.53 8.39
C VAL A 309 0.13 -6.41 8.52
N THR A 310 0.05 -7.52 9.28
CA THR A 310 1.18 -8.43 9.47
C THR A 310 1.62 -9.08 8.16
N VAL A 311 0.68 -9.55 7.35
CA VAL A 311 1.00 -10.19 6.05
C VAL A 311 1.56 -9.16 5.07
N PHE A 312 0.94 -7.98 4.98
CA PHE A 312 1.35 -6.91 4.07
C PHE A 312 2.76 -6.40 4.39
N TYR A 313 2.97 -5.91 5.62
CA TYR A 313 4.30 -5.42 6.01
C TYR A 313 5.35 -6.53 6.03
N GLY A 314 4.98 -7.76 6.40
CA GLY A 314 5.86 -8.93 6.33
C GLY A 314 6.34 -9.21 4.91
N ALA A 315 5.44 -9.20 3.93
CA ALA A 315 5.78 -9.38 2.52
C ALA A 315 6.70 -8.26 2.01
N VAL A 316 6.38 -7.00 2.33
CA VAL A 316 7.16 -5.84 1.90
C VAL A 316 8.56 -5.82 2.55
N ILE A 317 8.68 -6.11 3.84
CA ILE A 317 9.98 -6.22 4.52
C ILE A 317 10.81 -7.32 3.85
N CYS A 318 10.22 -8.48 3.56
CA CYS A 318 10.91 -9.57 2.87
C CYS A 318 11.37 -9.18 1.46
N MET A 319 10.71 -8.26 0.77
CA MET A 319 11.12 -7.78 -0.55
C MET A 319 12.21 -6.72 -0.51
N TYR A 320 12.03 -5.69 0.31
CA TYR A 320 12.81 -4.46 0.21
C TYR A 320 13.93 -4.32 1.25
N VAL A 321 13.91 -5.08 2.35
CA VAL A 321 14.92 -5.00 3.43
C VAL A 321 16.08 -5.99 3.22
N ARG A 322 16.15 -6.67 2.07
CA ARG A 322 17.25 -7.60 1.79
C ARG A 322 18.50 -6.86 1.30
N PRO A 323 19.69 -7.35 1.70
CA PRO A 323 20.94 -6.92 1.07
C PRO A 323 20.94 -7.25 -0.43
N ALA A 324 21.45 -6.35 -1.26
CA ALA A 324 21.52 -6.51 -2.72
C ALA A 324 22.21 -7.81 -3.18
N SER A 325 23.12 -8.36 -2.36
CA SER A 325 23.80 -9.65 -2.60
C SER A 325 22.90 -10.88 -2.49
N SER A 326 21.69 -10.76 -1.92
CA SER A 326 20.76 -11.87 -1.65
C SER A 326 19.57 -11.92 -2.62
N TYR A 327 19.57 -11.11 -3.68
CA TYR A 327 18.50 -11.08 -4.67
C TYR A 327 18.53 -12.34 -5.55
N LEU A 328 17.73 -13.34 -5.18
CA LEU A 328 17.41 -14.48 -6.03
C LEU A 328 16.15 -14.11 -6.84
N LEU A 329 16.29 -13.90 -8.12
CA LEU A 329 15.25 -13.47 -9.07
C LEU A 329 13.93 -14.25 -8.97
N GLU A 330 14.00 -15.56 -8.70
CA GLU A 330 12.79 -16.39 -8.55
C GLU A 330 12.07 -16.14 -7.22
N GLN A 331 12.79 -15.82 -6.14
CA GLN A 331 12.19 -15.46 -4.85
C GLN A 331 11.49 -14.11 -4.91
N ASP A 332 12.05 -13.16 -5.65
CA ASP A 332 11.44 -11.84 -5.82
C ASP A 332 10.08 -11.94 -6.53
N LYS A 333 9.98 -12.80 -7.56
CA LYS A 333 8.70 -13.12 -8.22
C LYS A 333 7.68 -13.73 -7.24
N LEU A 334 8.11 -14.65 -6.36
CA LEU A 334 7.23 -15.28 -5.39
C LEU A 334 6.68 -14.27 -4.38
N PHE A 335 7.55 -13.39 -3.84
CA PHE A 335 7.10 -12.33 -2.92
C PHE A 335 6.19 -11.33 -3.62
N SER A 336 6.47 -11.01 -4.87
CA SER A 336 5.59 -10.16 -5.68
C SER A 336 4.20 -10.77 -5.85
N VAL A 337 4.09 -12.09 -6.06
CA VAL A 337 2.78 -12.78 -6.09
C VAL A 337 2.08 -12.71 -4.74
N LEU A 338 2.82 -12.82 -3.61
CA LEU A 338 2.20 -12.73 -2.29
C LEU A 338 1.44 -11.42 -2.10
N TYR A 339 2.04 -10.28 -2.45
CA TYR A 339 1.37 -9.00 -2.23
C TYR A 339 0.45 -8.57 -3.38
N THR A 340 0.72 -8.96 -4.65
CA THR A 340 -0.15 -8.59 -5.77
C THR A 340 -1.37 -9.49 -5.93
N ALA A 341 -1.34 -10.72 -5.41
CA ALA A 341 -2.40 -11.71 -5.55
C ALA A 341 -3.02 -12.11 -4.21
N PHE A 342 -2.20 -12.59 -3.26
CA PHE A 342 -2.72 -13.16 -2.02
C PHE A 342 -3.38 -12.11 -1.13
N ILE A 343 -2.74 -10.94 -0.93
CA ILE A 343 -3.31 -9.90 -0.08
C ILE A 343 -4.65 -9.40 -0.62
N PRO A 344 -4.77 -8.97 -1.91
CA PRO A 344 -6.04 -8.55 -2.48
C PRO A 344 -7.13 -9.62 -2.48
N MET A 345 -6.75 -10.90 -2.55
CA MET A 345 -7.68 -12.02 -2.48
C MET A 345 -8.18 -12.28 -1.05
N PHE A 346 -7.30 -12.14 -0.05
CA PHE A 346 -7.67 -12.41 1.34
C PHE A 346 -8.38 -11.24 2.02
N ASN A 347 -8.17 -10.00 1.59
CA ASN A 347 -8.84 -8.82 2.14
C ASN A 347 -10.37 -9.01 2.20
N PRO A 348 -11.07 -9.34 1.10
CA PRO A 348 -12.51 -9.58 1.13
C PRO A 348 -12.92 -10.72 2.06
N LEU A 349 -12.16 -11.81 2.08
CA LEU A 349 -12.47 -12.98 2.90
C LEU A 349 -12.34 -12.67 4.40
N ILE A 350 -11.24 -12.03 4.80
CA ILE A 350 -10.97 -11.72 6.20
C ILE A 350 -12.00 -10.72 6.74
N TYR A 351 -12.31 -9.66 5.99
CA TYR A 351 -13.26 -8.65 6.43
C TYR A 351 -14.71 -9.10 6.33
N SER A 352 -15.08 -9.93 5.33
CA SER A 352 -16.46 -10.42 5.22
C SER A 352 -16.76 -11.56 6.17
N LEU A 353 -15.88 -12.56 6.30
CA LEU A 353 -16.16 -13.74 7.13
C LEU A 353 -16.20 -13.42 8.63
N ARG A 354 -15.38 -12.49 9.12
CA ARG A 354 -15.30 -12.16 10.54
C ARG A 354 -16.24 -11.05 11.00
N ASN A 355 -16.78 -10.25 10.08
CA ASN A 355 -17.62 -9.12 10.43
C ASN A 355 -19.12 -9.50 10.29
N GLN A 356 -19.83 -9.51 11.42
CA GLN A 356 -21.26 -9.87 11.45
C GLN A 356 -22.13 -8.92 10.61
N ASP A 357 -21.88 -7.60 10.66
CA ASP A 357 -22.67 -6.62 9.90
C ASP A 357 -22.47 -6.79 8.40
N MET A 358 -21.23 -7.03 7.97
CA MET A 358 -20.93 -7.35 6.58
C MET A 358 -21.61 -8.64 6.13
N ASN A 359 -21.55 -9.69 6.93
CA ASN A 359 -22.25 -10.96 6.65
C ASN A 359 -23.76 -10.80 6.49
N VAL A 360 -24.39 -10.02 7.37
CA VAL A 360 -25.83 -9.74 7.26
C VAL A 360 -26.14 -8.92 6.00
N ALA A 361 -25.30 -7.93 5.67
CA ALA A 361 -25.47 -7.14 4.42
C ALA A 361 -25.33 -8.02 3.18
N LEU A 362 -24.32 -8.89 3.14
CA LEU A 362 -24.10 -9.83 2.03
C LEU A 362 -25.26 -10.81 1.86
N ARG A 363 -25.76 -11.39 2.94
CA ARG A 363 -26.95 -12.28 2.88
C ARG A 363 -28.18 -11.56 2.35
N LYS A 364 -28.39 -10.29 2.70
CA LYS A 364 -29.49 -9.48 2.16
C LYS A 364 -29.36 -9.21 0.67
N LEU A 365 -28.14 -8.96 0.18
CA LEU A 365 -27.88 -8.74 -1.24
C LEU A 365 -28.18 -10.01 -2.04
N ILE A 366 -27.75 -11.17 -1.57
CA ILE A 366 -28.01 -12.48 -2.20
C ILE A 366 -29.50 -12.81 -2.13
N GLY A 367 -30.16 -12.64 -0.97
CA GLY A 367 -31.58 -12.92 -0.80
C GLY A 367 -32.50 -12.04 -1.65
N LYS A 368 -32.18 -10.74 -1.81
CA LYS A 368 -32.91 -9.84 -2.73
C LYS A 368 -32.76 -10.28 -4.19
N LYS A 369 -31.58 -10.76 -4.59
CA LYS A 369 -31.33 -11.20 -5.96
C LYS A 369 -32.10 -12.48 -6.28
N VAL A 370 -32.20 -13.43 -5.36
CA VAL A 370 -32.99 -14.65 -5.53
C VAL A 370 -34.48 -14.34 -5.66
N SER A 371 -35.02 -13.44 -4.82
CA SER A 371 -36.42 -13.01 -4.92
C SER A 371 -36.75 -12.23 -6.20
N SER A 372 -35.80 -11.59 -6.85
CA SER A 372 -36.01 -10.87 -8.14
C SER A 372 -35.86 -11.77 -9.35
N LEU A 373 -35.22 -12.93 -9.24
CA LEU A 373 -35.08 -13.93 -10.28
C LEU A 373 -36.25 -14.94 -10.31
N THR A 374 -37.07 -14.98 -9.23
CA THR A 374 -38.23 -15.84 -9.07
C THR A 374 -39.56 -15.08 -9.33
N LYS A 375 -39.52 -13.84 -9.76
CA LYS A 375 -40.62 -13.07 -10.31
C LYS A 375 -40.42 -12.84 -11.81
#